data_2775dcddfa8df51ec31f453185a59cbb
#
_entry.id   2775dcddfa8df51ec31f453185a59cbb
#
_cell.length_a   1.000
_cell.length_b   1.000
_cell.length_c   1.000
_cell.angle_alpha   90.00
_cell.angle_beta   90.00
_cell.angle_gamma   90.00
#
_symmetry.space_group_name_H-M   'P 1'
#
loop_
_entity.id
_entity.type
_entity.pdbx_description
1 polymer ?
#
loop_
_entity_poly.entity_id
_entity_poly.type
_entity_poly.pdbx_seq_one_letter_code
_entity_poly.pdbx_strand_id
1 'polypeptide(L)'
;RFVHGSHITGITIRNRGPAGGALPANPPTFSLYRKLLSTGVNSLVGTVNATLDGTYRGTSRDTLIDLSAGSGHVVDAELYRYFIVITPEFGTDSLVGHIVYNAKVDYFLPSTFAIGMD
;
A
#
# COMPACT_ATOMS: atom_id res chain seq x y z
N ARG A 1 9.66 -4.41 -7.79
CA ARG A 1 10.39 -5.43 -7.03
C ARG A 1 11.28 -4.79 -5.98
N PHE A 2 11.22 -5.28 -4.76
CA PHE A 2 12.01 -4.70 -3.67
C PHE A 2 13.38 -5.37 -3.56
N VAL A 3 14.36 -4.56 -3.16
CA VAL A 3 15.71 -5.08 -2.89
C VAL A 3 15.70 -5.84 -1.56
N HIS A 4 16.24 -7.06 -1.56
CA HIS A 4 16.37 -7.87 -0.35
C HIS A 4 17.17 -7.10 0.72
N GLY A 5 16.65 -7.10 1.94
CA GLY A 5 17.25 -6.39 3.08
C GLY A 5 16.96 -4.90 3.13
N SER A 6 16.31 -4.31 2.13
CA SER A 6 15.90 -2.91 2.21
C SER A 6 14.80 -2.72 3.26
N HIS A 7 14.70 -1.50 3.79
CA HIS A 7 13.70 -1.13 4.79
C HIS A 7 12.63 -0.27 4.12
N ILE A 8 11.41 -0.76 4.07
CA ILE A 8 10.28 0.02 3.55
C ILE A 8 9.66 0.77 4.72
N THR A 9 9.57 2.09 4.60
CA THR A 9 8.98 2.95 5.64
C THR A 9 7.58 3.40 5.31
N GLY A 10 7.17 3.34 4.05
CA GLY A 10 5.82 3.70 3.65
C GLY A 10 5.55 3.42 2.19
N ILE A 11 4.27 3.28 1.87
CA ILE A 11 3.79 3.21 0.49
C ILE A 11 2.68 4.24 0.35
N THR A 12 2.90 5.25 -0.47
CA THR A 12 1.93 6.30 -0.76
C THR A 12 1.17 5.96 -2.03
N ILE A 13 -0.14 5.83 -1.92
CA ILE A 13 -1.01 5.48 -3.03
C ILE A 13 -1.78 6.72 -3.47
N ARG A 14 -1.52 7.19 -4.68
CA ARG A 14 -2.26 8.27 -5.30
C ARG A 14 -3.56 7.71 -5.87
N ASN A 15 -4.70 8.19 -5.36
CA ASN A 15 -5.99 7.63 -5.71
C ASN A 15 -7.10 8.68 -5.69
N ARG A 16 -8.25 8.31 -6.25
CA ARG A 16 -9.45 9.16 -6.28
C ARG A 16 -10.68 8.28 -6.15
N GLY A 17 -11.56 8.62 -5.21
CA GLY A 17 -12.86 7.98 -5.09
C GLY A 17 -13.79 8.37 -6.24
N PRO A 18 -14.83 7.55 -6.51
CA PRO A 18 -15.85 7.89 -7.50
C PRO A 18 -16.53 9.22 -7.19
N ALA A 19 -16.83 10.01 -8.21
CA ALA A 19 -17.47 11.30 -8.05
C ALA A 19 -18.97 11.15 -7.73
N GLY A 20 -19.49 12.10 -6.97
CA GLY A 20 -20.93 12.24 -6.67
C GLY A 20 -21.41 11.36 -5.52
N GLY A 21 -22.59 11.66 -5.02
CA GLY A 21 -23.27 10.89 -3.98
C GLY A 21 -22.72 11.07 -2.58
N ALA A 22 -23.32 10.38 -1.64
CA ALA A 22 -22.91 10.33 -0.24
C ALA A 22 -21.65 9.48 -0.06
N LEU A 23 -21.03 9.58 1.11
CA LEU A 23 -19.88 8.74 1.46
C LEU A 23 -20.31 7.28 1.63
N PRO A 24 -19.47 6.30 1.23
CA PRO A 24 -19.82 4.89 1.39
C PRO A 24 -19.74 4.48 2.86
N ALA A 25 -20.44 3.40 3.19
CA ALA A 25 -20.37 2.83 4.55
C ALA A 25 -18.97 2.33 4.90
N ASN A 26 -18.28 1.75 3.92
CA ASN A 26 -16.92 1.22 4.11
C ASN A 26 -15.97 1.82 3.07
N PRO A 27 -14.85 2.41 3.52
CA PRO A 27 -13.88 2.98 2.60
C PRO A 27 -13.11 1.90 1.84
N PRO A 28 -12.46 2.25 0.73
CA PRO A 28 -11.48 1.38 0.13
C PRO A 28 -10.31 1.16 1.08
N THR A 29 -9.73 -0.03 1.00
CA THR A 29 -8.59 -0.43 1.83
C THR A 29 -7.41 -0.77 0.93
N PHE A 30 -6.24 -0.28 1.29
CA PHE A 30 -4.98 -0.59 0.61
C PHE A 30 -4.12 -1.39 1.56
N SER A 31 -3.63 -2.54 1.11
CA SER A 31 -2.87 -3.45 1.95
C SER A 31 -1.63 -3.96 1.25
N LEU A 32 -0.51 -3.98 1.96
CA LEU A 32 0.69 -4.65 1.51
C LEU A 32 0.70 -6.05 2.12
N TYR A 33 0.76 -7.05 1.25
CA TYR A 33 0.89 -8.45 1.61
C TYR A 33 2.22 -9.01 1.14
N ARG A 34 2.62 -10.10 1.74
CA ARG A 34 3.70 -10.94 1.24
C ARG A 34 3.24 -12.39 1.19
N LYS A 35 3.69 -13.10 0.16
CA LYS A 35 3.42 -14.51 -0.03
C LYS A 35 4.68 -15.30 0.23
N LEU A 36 4.64 -16.24 1.16
CA LEU A 36 5.74 -17.17 1.39
C LEU A 36 5.84 -18.13 0.21
N LEU A 37 6.96 -18.10 -0.50
CA LEU A 37 7.10 -18.82 -1.78
C LEU A 37 7.03 -20.34 -1.61
N SER A 38 7.51 -20.87 -0.47
CA SER A 38 7.52 -22.31 -0.23
C SER A 38 6.13 -22.90 0.00
N THR A 39 5.18 -22.13 0.54
CA THR A 39 3.84 -22.63 0.90
C THR A 39 2.71 -21.91 0.18
N GLY A 40 2.96 -20.75 -0.40
CA GLY A 40 1.92 -19.91 -0.99
C GLY A 40 1.04 -19.17 0.03
N VAL A 41 1.41 -19.19 1.30
CA VAL A 41 0.64 -18.51 2.35
C VAL A 41 0.89 -17.01 2.30
N ASN A 42 -0.20 -16.22 2.30
CA ASN A 42 -0.17 -14.77 2.34
C ASN A 42 -0.20 -14.29 3.78
N SER A 43 0.58 -13.25 4.06
CA SER A 43 0.53 -12.55 5.35
C SER A 43 0.51 -11.04 5.15
N LEU A 44 -0.24 -10.35 6.01
CA LEU A 44 -0.38 -8.90 5.97
C LEU A 44 0.87 -8.24 6.53
N VAL A 45 1.43 -7.29 5.78
CA VAL A 45 2.56 -6.45 6.23
C VAL A 45 2.06 -5.12 6.77
N GLY A 46 1.12 -4.50 6.09
CA GLY A 46 0.53 -3.24 6.52
C GLY A 46 -0.74 -2.93 5.75
N THR A 47 -1.61 -2.12 6.36
CA THR A 47 -2.90 -1.77 5.76
C THR A 47 -3.31 -0.36 6.15
N VAL A 48 -4.13 0.27 5.31
CA VAL A 48 -4.72 1.56 5.58
C VAL A 48 -6.08 1.65 4.88
N ASN A 49 -7.03 2.29 5.55
CA ASN A 49 -8.30 2.67 4.92
C ASN A 49 -8.19 4.09 4.38
N ALA A 50 -8.76 4.32 3.20
CA ALA A 50 -8.91 5.69 2.71
C ALA A 50 -9.76 6.51 3.69
N THR A 51 -9.39 7.78 3.88
CA THR A 51 -10.14 8.67 4.75
C THR A 51 -11.46 9.08 4.09
N LEU A 52 -12.57 8.86 4.78
CA LEU A 52 -13.89 9.29 4.35
C LEU A 52 -14.20 10.68 4.91
N ASP A 53 -13.97 11.69 4.11
CA ASP A 53 -14.28 13.09 4.44
C ASP A 53 -14.89 13.79 3.22
N GLY A 54 -15.16 15.09 3.34
CA GLY A 54 -15.78 15.85 2.27
C GLY A 54 -14.99 15.89 0.96
N THR A 55 -13.72 15.48 0.96
CA THR A 55 -12.87 15.45 -0.24
C THR A 55 -12.71 14.05 -0.83
N TYR A 56 -13.35 13.04 -0.24
CA TYR A 56 -13.19 11.66 -0.73
C TYR A 56 -13.75 11.49 -2.14
N ARG A 57 -14.92 12.02 -2.41
CA ARG A 57 -15.58 11.91 -3.72
C ARG A 57 -14.94 12.85 -4.74
N GLY A 58 -14.43 12.29 -5.83
CA GLY A 58 -13.96 13.03 -7.00
C GLY A 58 -12.66 13.82 -6.86
N THR A 59 -12.00 13.77 -5.71
CA THR A 59 -10.75 14.50 -5.47
C THR A 59 -9.58 13.52 -5.34
N SER A 60 -8.53 13.77 -6.12
CA SER A 60 -7.29 12.97 -6.02
C SER A 60 -6.59 13.25 -4.69
N ARG A 61 -6.11 12.20 -4.06
CA ARG A 61 -5.43 12.27 -2.76
C ARG A 61 -4.35 11.22 -2.65
N ASP A 62 -3.50 11.38 -1.65
CA ASP A 62 -2.50 10.40 -1.28
C ASP A 62 -2.95 9.66 -0.02
N THR A 63 -2.86 8.34 -0.04
CA THR A 63 -3.15 7.48 1.10
C THR A 63 -1.89 6.70 1.43
N LEU A 64 -1.43 6.77 2.67
CA LEU A 64 -0.16 6.20 3.10
C LEU A 64 -0.38 4.90 3.87
N ILE A 65 0.24 3.81 3.38
CA ILE A 65 0.47 2.63 4.22
C ILE A 65 1.74 2.93 5.01
N ASP A 66 1.59 3.22 6.30
CA ASP A 66 2.70 3.61 7.17
C ASP A 66 3.38 2.37 7.74
N LEU A 67 4.64 2.18 7.38
CA LEU A 67 5.48 1.07 7.85
C LEU A 67 6.70 1.61 8.61
N SER A 68 6.62 2.85 9.08
CA SER A 68 7.77 3.53 9.70
C SER A 68 8.07 3.10 11.14
N ALA A 69 7.20 2.31 11.78
CA ALA A 69 7.43 1.82 13.13
C ALA A 69 8.75 1.05 13.22
N GLY A 70 9.53 1.32 14.24
CA GLY A 70 10.88 0.76 14.40
C GLY A 70 11.78 1.26 13.27
N SER A 71 12.43 0.35 12.57
CA SER A 71 13.30 0.64 11.42
C SER A 71 12.59 0.43 10.08
N GLY A 72 11.27 0.40 10.07
CA GLY A 72 10.51 0.04 8.88
C GLY A 72 10.39 -1.48 8.72
N HIS A 73 9.73 -1.90 7.65
CA HIS A 73 9.63 -3.32 7.32
C HIS A 73 10.86 -3.77 6.53
N VAL A 74 11.58 -4.75 7.03
CA VAL A 74 12.75 -5.33 6.35
C VAL A 74 12.28 -6.32 5.29
N VAL A 75 12.64 -6.07 4.05
CA VAL A 75 12.26 -6.91 2.91
C VAL A 75 13.04 -8.21 2.91
N ASP A 76 12.35 -9.32 2.85
CA ASP A 76 12.92 -10.64 2.58
C ASP A 76 12.48 -11.10 1.20
N ALA A 77 13.24 -10.73 0.18
CA ALA A 77 12.91 -11.05 -1.21
C ALA A 77 13.33 -12.48 -1.60
N GLU A 78 14.05 -13.18 -0.73
CA GLU A 78 14.44 -14.58 -0.97
C GLU A 78 13.29 -15.54 -0.64
N LEU A 79 12.57 -15.27 0.45
CA LEU A 79 11.48 -16.12 0.91
C LEU A 79 10.10 -15.66 0.46
N TYR A 80 9.92 -14.38 0.14
CA TYR A 80 8.61 -13.78 -0.08
C TYR A 80 8.51 -13.03 -1.39
N ARG A 81 7.30 -12.99 -1.94
CA ARG A 81 6.86 -12.02 -2.94
C ARG A 81 5.93 -11.02 -2.29
N TYR A 82 6.11 -9.74 -2.60
CA TYR A 82 5.30 -8.64 -2.07
C TYR A 82 4.30 -8.18 -3.12
N PHE A 83 3.07 -7.85 -2.68
CA PHE A 83 2.03 -7.33 -3.57
C PHE A 83 1.05 -6.46 -2.81
N ILE A 84 0.41 -5.54 -3.53
CA ILE A 84 -0.60 -4.64 -2.97
C ILE A 84 -1.97 -5.16 -3.35
N VAL A 85 -2.85 -5.25 -2.36
CA VAL A 85 -4.27 -5.58 -2.55
C VAL A 85 -5.08 -4.31 -2.34
N ILE A 86 -5.93 -4.01 -3.31
CA ILE A 86 -6.87 -2.89 -3.24
C ILE A 86 -8.26 -3.47 -3.10
N THR A 87 -8.90 -3.21 -1.95
CA THR A 87 -10.29 -3.58 -1.71
C THR A 87 -11.13 -2.33 -1.99
N PRO A 88 -12.09 -2.37 -2.92
CA PRO A 88 -12.90 -1.19 -3.23
C PRO A 88 -13.83 -0.83 -2.08
N GLU A 89 -14.38 0.40 -2.12
CA GLU A 89 -15.44 0.78 -1.20
C GLU A 89 -16.64 -0.16 -1.34
N PHE A 90 -17.36 -0.37 -0.24
CA PHE A 90 -18.53 -1.24 -0.26
C PHE A 90 -19.56 -0.83 0.78
N GLY A 91 -20.74 -1.47 0.72
CA GLY A 91 -21.85 -1.17 1.61
C GLY A 91 -22.76 -0.07 1.05
N THR A 92 -23.48 0.57 1.96
CA THR A 92 -24.42 1.64 1.60
C THR A 92 -23.70 2.79 0.93
N ASP A 93 -24.30 3.33 -0.14
CA ASP A 93 -23.77 4.46 -0.93
C ASP A 93 -22.43 4.18 -1.62
N SER A 94 -22.03 2.93 -1.74
CA SER A 94 -20.83 2.58 -2.50
C SER A 94 -21.08 2.78 -4.01
N LEU A 95 -20.05 3.25 -4.70
CA LEU A 95 -20.08 3.48 -6.15
C LEU A 95 -18.92 2.73 -6.80
N VAL A 96 -19.01 2.50 -8.10
CA VAL A 96 -17.90 1.98 -8.90
C VAL A 96 -17.08 3.12 -9.48
N GLY A 97 -15.84 2.85 -9.86
CA GLY A 97 -14.98 3.85 -10.52
C GLY A 97 -13.91 4.45 -9.64
N HIS A 98 -13.50 3.76 -8.58
CA HIS A 98 -12.30 4.14 -7.83
C HIS A 98 -11.08 4.03 -8.74
N ILE A 99 -10.25 5.07 -8.75
CA ILE A 99 -9.06 5.14 -9.60
C ILE A 99 -7.82 5.15 -8.73
N VAL A 100 -6.87 4.27 -9.05
CA VAL A 100 -5.51 4.29 -8.48
C VAL A 100 -4.56 4.70 -9.59
N TYR A 101 -3.84 5.80 -9.35
CA TYR A 101 -2.91 6.35 -10.35
C TYR A 101 -1.52 5.74 -10.26
N ASN A 102 -1.01 5.63 -9.05
CA ASN A 102 0.31 5.05 -8.80
C ASN A 102 0.48 4.69 -7.33
N ALA A 103 1.57 3.99 -7.05
CA ALA A 103 2.05 3.71 -5.71
C ALA A 103 3.53 4.07 -5.64
N LYS A 104 3.89 4.90 -4.67
CA LYS A 104 5.26 5.33 -4.41
C LYS A 104 5.77 4.64 -3.15
N VAL A 105 6.91 3.99 -3.23
CA VAL A 105 7.53 3.31 -2.09
C VAL A 105 8.65 4.18 -1.53
N ASP A 106 8.57 4.48 -0.23
CA ASP A 106 9.63 5.13 0.51
C ASP A 106 10.45 4.04 1.22
N TYR A 107 11.74 4.01 0.97
CA TYR A 107 12.62 2.97 1.50
C TYR A 107 14.05 3.46 1.63
N PHE A 108 14.86 2.73 2.39
CA PHE A 108 16.30 2.90 2.38
C PHE A 108 16.98 1.55 2.21
N LEU A 109 18.18 1.59 1.63
CA LEU A 109 18.94 0.39 1.31
C LEU A 109 19.50 -0.27 2.58
N PRO A 110 19.77 -1.59 2.54
CA PRO A 110 20.41 -2.26 3.66
C PRO A 110 21.74 -1.61 4.04
N SER A 111 22.06 -1.59 5.32
CA SER A 111 23.33 -1.00 5.80
C SER A 111 24.57 -1.69 5.25
N THR A 112 24.41 -2.93 4.83
CA THR A 112 25.51 -3.73 4.23
C THR A 112 25.46 -3.73 2.70
N PHE A 113 24.55 -2.95 2.11
CA PHE A 113 24.42 -2.89 0.66
C PHE A 113 25.66 -2.20 0.07
N ALA A 114 26.37 -2.91 -0.80
CA ALA A 114 27.53 -2.38 -1.48
C ALA A 114 27.15 -1.98 -2.90
N ILE A 115 27.37 -0.71 -3.23
CA ILE A 115 27.30 -0.24 -4.62
C ILE A 115 28.69 -0.35 -5.16
N GLY A 116 28.88 -0.95 -6.34
CA GLY A 116 30.18 -1.07 -6.97
C GLY A 116 30.71 0.28 -7.41
N MET A 117 31.42 0.95 -6.55
CA MET A 117 31.94 2.32 -6.73
C MET A 117 33.43 2.36 -7.01
N ASP A 118 33.99 1.32 -7.47
CA ASP A 118 35.44 1.19 -7.66
C ASP A 118 35.99 2.11 -8.74
#